data_98fa4898f0877b0a2e997a42a63d09e3
#
_entry.id   98fa4898f0877b0a2e997a42a63d09e3
#
_cell.length_a   1.000
_cell.length_b   1.000
_cell.length_c   1.000
_cell.angle_alpha   90.00
_cell.angle_beta   90.00
_cell.angle_gamma   90.00
#
_symmetry.space_group_name_H-M   'P 1'
#
loop_
_entity.id
_entity.type
_entity.pdbx_description
1 polymer ?
#
loop_
_entity_poly.entity_id
_entity_poly.type
_entity_poly.pdbx_seq_one_letter_code
_entity_poly.pdbx_strand_id
1 'polypeptide(L)'
;MTAAPHTTRLQAGLGLIPETEKLLSLWEPGMEPPILLDRALSSGEFADITARRLRNIVTEGFAPRYLCEDGYPATLIQALDKHISAQDRKQLFFLFTCRANAILGDFVREVYWSYYQAGSPALSKQAALDFVQASVSEGKTSVPWSDSTKSRIASYLLGACADFGLLGDMRSGTRSIEPFRQTRFTATFLAHDLHFRGLSDMAVVNHQ
;
A
#
# COMPACT_ATOMS: atom_id res chain seq x y z
N MET A 1 10.45 2.86 19.68
CA MET A 1 9.16 2.35 19.14
C MET A 1 9.44 1.01 18.49
N THR A 2 8.79 -0.08 18.92
CA THR A 2 8.89 -1.37 18.24
C THR A 2 8.23 -1.26 16.87
N ALA A 3 8.94 -1.68 15.81
CA ALA A 3 8.40 -1.70 14.45
C ALA A 3 7.12 -2.58 14.39
N ALA A 4 6.14 -2.16 13.59
CA ALA A 4 4.92 -2.96 13.40
C ALA A 4 5.26 -4.31 12.75
N PRO A 5 4.67 -5.42 13.21
CA PRO A 5 4.98 -6.73 12.67
C PRO A 5 4.52 -6.87 11.20
N HIS A 6 5.29 -7.62 10.43
CA HIS A 6 4.89 -8.01 9.07
C HIS A 6 3.67 -8.95 9.12
N THR A 7 2.67 -8.65 8.30
CA THR A 7 1.41 -9.41 8.23
C THR A 7 1.12 -9.88 6.81
N THR A 8 0.18 -10.82 6.69
CA THR A 8 -0.29 -11.31 5.39
C THR A 8 -1.44 -10.47 4.80
N ARG A 9 -1.80 -9.33 5.40
CA ARG A 9 -2.96 -8.51 5.00
C ARG A 9 -2.91 -8.02 3.56
N LEU A 10 -1.71 -7.90 2.97
CA LEU A 10 -1.54 -7.55 1.56
C LEU A 10 -2.27 -8.51 0.60
N GLN A 11 -2.58 -9.75 1.05
CA GLN A 11 -3.38 -10.72 0.29
C GLN A 11 -4.84 -10.30 0.08
N ALA A 12 -5.38 -9.37 0.86
CA ALA A 12 -6.75 -8.88 0.69
C ALA A 12 -6.93 -8.15 -0.66
N GLY A 13 -5.85 -7.57 -1.15
CA GLY A 13 -5.77 -6.94 -2.46
C GLY A 13 -4.46 -6.15 -2.57
N LEU A 14 -3.87 -6.12 -3.75
CA LEU A 14 -2.63 -5.43 -4.02
C LEU A 14 -2.80 -3.90 -3.89
N GLY A 15 -2.78 -3.14 -4.97
CA GLY A 15 -3.05 -1.71 -4.95
C GLY A 15 -4.51 -1.35 -4.65
N LEU A 16 -5.47 -2.18 -5.11
CA LEU A 16 -6.92 -1.94 -4.96
C LEU A 16 -7.35 -0.53 -5.41
N ILE A 17 -6.68 0.04 -6.42
CA ILE A 17 -6.90 1.44 -6.81
C ILE A 17 -8.35 1.68 -7.25
N PRO A 18 -8.95 0.91 -8.19
CA PRO A 18 -10.33 1.11 -8.61
C PRO A 18 -11.34 0.89 -7.47
N GLU A 19 -11.13 -0.16 -6.66
CA GLU A 19 -12.01 -0.46 -5.53
C GLU A 19 -11.91 0.62 -4.45
N THR A 20 -10.71 1.16 -4.23
CA THR A 20 -10.50 2.26 -3.28
C THR A 20 -11.25 3.51 -3.72
N GLU A 21 -11.20 3.88 -5.00
CA GLU A 21 -11.92 5.03 -5.54
C GLU A 21 -13.44 4.88 -5.34
N LYS A 22 -13.99 3.71 -5.67
CA LYS A 22 -15.42 3.39 -5.46
C LYS A 22 -15.80 3.44 -3.96
N LEU A 23 -14.99 2.83 -3.08
CA LEU A 23 -15.26 2.83 -1.65
C LEU A 23 -15.17 4.22 -1.04
N LEU A 24 -14.22 5.05 -1.46
CA LEU A 24 -14.13 6.45 -1.05
C LEU A 24 -15.37 7.25 -1.47
N SER A 25 -15.94 7.00 -2.66
CA SER A 25 -17.16 7.70 -3.10
C SER A 25 -18.41 7.31 -2.29
N LEU A 26 -18.40 6.12 -1.69
CA LEU A 26 -19.51 5.61 -0.85
C LEU A 26 -19.34 5.91 0.64
N TRP A 27 -18.09 6.16 1.08
CA TRP A 27 -17.80 6.38 2.49
C TRP A 27 -18.15 7.81 2.93
N GLU A 28 -18.62 7.96 4.15
CA GLU A 28 -18.87 9.25 4.81
C GLU A 28 -18.11 9.31 6.14
N PRO A 29 -17.68 10.50 6.61
CA PRO A 29 -17.00 10.65 7.89
C PRO A 29 -17.77 10.00 9.05
N GLY A 30 -17.07 9.18 9.83
CA GLY A 30 -17.64 8.41 10.93
C GLY A 30 -18.32 7.09 10.54
N MET A 31 -18.34 6.75 9.25
CA MET A 31 -18.91 5.48 8.81
C MET A 31 -17.97 4.32 9.12
N GLU A 32 -18.46 3.37 9.90
CA GLU A 32 -17.74 2.13 10.26
C GLU A 32 -17.69 1.13 9.10
N PRO A 33 -16.64 0.24 9.04
CA PRO A 33 -16.47 -0.72 7.96
C PRO A 33 -17.69 -1.62 7.67
N PRO A 34 -18.47 -2.12 8.66
CA PRO A 34 -19.68 -2.91 8.37
C PRO A 34 -20.75 -2.12 7.61
N ILE A 35 -20.95 -0.84 7.97
CA ILE A 35 -21.93 0.04 7.30
C ILE A 35 -21.48 0.32 5.87
N LEU A 36 -20.19 0.59 5.67
CA LEU A 36 -19.61 0.77 4.33
C LEU A 36 -19.78 -0.49 3.47
N LEU A 37 -19.57 -1.68 4.05
CA LEU A 37 -19.77 -2.95 3.35
C LEU A 37 -21.23 -3.12 2.89
N ASP A 38 -22.19 -2.87 3.75
CA ASP A 38 -23.61 -2.96 3.42
C ASP A 38 -24.00 -1.96 2.33
N ARG A 39 -23.49 -0.75 2.41
CA ARG A 39 -23.67 0.28 1.36
C ARG A 39 -23.05 -0.15 0.04
N ALA A 40 -21.83 -0.67 0.06
CA ALA A 40 -21.13 -1.17 -1.14
C ALA A 40 -21.86 -2.36 -1.80
N LEU A 41 -22.38 -3.30 -1.00
CA LEU A 41 -23.19 -4.42 -1.49
C LEU A 41 -24.48 -3.94 -2.17
N SER A 42 -25.08 -2.87 -1.68
CA SER A 42 -26.35 -2.33 -2.18
C SER A 42 -26.19 -1.36 -3.34
N SER A 43 -24.98 -0.82 -3.57
CA SER A 43 -24.72 0.24 -4.56
C SER A 43 -24.76 -0.23 -6.02
N GLY A 44 -24.54 -1.52 -6.27
CA GLY A 44 -24.34 -2.06 -7.61
C GLY A 44 -22.92 -1.82 -8.20
N GLU A 45 -22.11 -0.98 -7.58
CA GLU A 45 -20.74 -0.64 -8.04
C GLU A 45 -19.76 -1.82 -8.06
N PHE A 46 -20.09 -2.89 -7.33
CA PHE A 46 -19.28 -4.09 -7.14
C PHE A 46 -19.98 -5.37 -7.62
N ALA A 47 -20.85 -5.25 -8.64
CA ALA A 47 -21.63 -6.37 -9.16
C ALA A 47 -20.77 -7.54 -9.72
N ASP A 48 -19.53 -7.25 -10.12
CA ASP A 48 -18.54 -8.20 -10.62
C ASP A 48 -17.71 -8.88 -9.52
N ILE A 49 -17.91 -8.49 -8.26
CA ILE A 49 -17.16 -9.00 -7.09
C ILE A 49 -18.08 -9.77 -6.16
N THR A 50 -17.67 -10.97 -5.74
CA THR A 50 -18.46 -11.75 -4.76
C THR A 50 -18.53 -11.00 -3.41
N ALA A 51 -19.66 -11.15 -2.68
CA ALA A 51 -19.83 -10.54 -1.36
C ALA A 51 -18.72 -10.90 -0.37
N ARG A 52 -18.21 -12.15 -0.43
CA ARG A 52 -17.04 -12.57 0.38
C ARG A 52 -15.78 -11.79 0.01
N ARG A 53 -15.52 -11.61 -1.29
CA ARG A 53 -14.36 -10.85 -1.77
C ARG A 53 -14.48 -9.39 -1.39
N LEU A 54 -15.65 -8.78 -1.56
CA LEU A 54 -15.90 -7.39 -1.18
C LEU A 54 -15.71 -7.17 0.32
N ARG A 55 -16.20 -8.11 1.16
CA ARG A 55 -15.93 -8.04 2.61
C ARG A 55 -14.44 -7.98 2.90
N ASN A 56 -13.63 -8.88 2.31
CA ASN A 56 -12.19 -8.87 2.52
C ASN A 56 -11.55 -7.57 2.04
N ILE A 57 -11.98 -7.02 0.91
CA ILE A 57 -11.50 -5.72 0.40
C ILE A 57 -11.80 -4.62 1.41
N VAL A 58 -13.03 -4.54 1.93
CA VAL A 58 -13.42 -3.50 2.89
C VAL A 58 -12.68 -3.66 4.22
N THR A 59 -12.68 -4.87 4.82
CA THR A 59 -12.19 -5.06 6.19
C THR A 59 -10.68 -5.21 6.29
N GLU A 60 -10.03 -5.88 5.32
CA GLU A 60 -8.60 -6.18 5.37
C GLU A 60 -7.78 -5.28 4.43
N GLY A 61 -8.42 -4.75 3.38
CA GLY A 61 -7.77 -3.89 2.39
C GLY A 61 -7.98 -2.41 2.68
N PHE A 62 -9.22 -1.95 2.62
CA PHE A 62 -9.58 -0.53 2.68
C PHE A 62 -9.50 0.05 4.10
N ALA A 63 -10.20 -0.54 5.05
CA ALA A 63 -10.31 0.02 6.39
C ALA A 63 -8.95 0.24 7.08
N PRO A 64 -7.98 -0.69 7.06
CA PRO A 64 -6.69 -0.45 7.67
C PRO A 64 -5.87 0.67 7.01
N ARG A 65 -6.13 0.97 5.73
CA ARG A 65 -5.40 2.00 4.97
C ARG A 65 -6.01 3.38 5.11
N TYR A 66 -7.35 3.44 5.17
CA TYR A 66 -8.06 4.71 4.99
C TYR A 66 -8.99 5.07 6.15
N LEU A 67 -9.41 4.11 6.98
CA LEU A 67 -10.29 4.35 8.13
C LEU A 67 -9.55 4.32 9.47
N CYS A 68 -8.23 4.22 9.47
CA CYS A 68 -7.40 4.45 10.65
C CYS A 68 -7.40 5.94 11.03
N GLU A 69 -6.95 6.26 12.25
CA GLU A 69 -6.86 7.65 12.72
C GLU A 69 -8.21 8.40 12.54
N ASP A 70 -9.31 7.79 12.98
CA ASP A 70 -10.68 8.32 12.85
C ASP A 70 -11.10 8.65 11.40
N GLY A 71 -10.55 7.90 10.43
CA GLY A 71 -10.83 8.10 9.01
C GLY A 71 -10.09 9.28 8.38
N TYR A 72 -9.04 9.79 9.02
CA TYR A 72 -8.25 10.92 8.49
C TYR A 72 -7.77 10.70 7.05
N PRO A 73 -7.18 9.54 6.65
CA PRO A 73 -6.76 9.34 5.27
C PRO A 73 -7.91 9.43 4.25
N ALA A 74 -9.07 8.86 4.57
CA ALA A 74 -10.24 8.91 3.68
C ALA A 74 -10.78 10.34 3.55
N THR A 75 -10.95 11.04 4.68
CA THR A 75 -11.39 12.45 4.73
C THR A 75 -10.46 13.34 3.92
N LEU A 76 -9.15 13.17 4.11
CA LEU A 76 -8.13 13.92 3.38
C LEU A 76 -8.24 13.72 1.86
N ILE A 77 -8.30 12.46 1.41
CA ILE A 77 -8.38 12.17 -0.02
C ILE A 77 -9.66 12.73 -0.64
N GLN A 78 -10.81 12.62 0.04
CA GLN A 78 -12.07 13.21 -0.42
C GLN A 78 -11.98 14.73 -0.51
N ALA A 79 -11.39 15.39 0.49
CA ALA A 79 -11.23 16.84 0.49
C ALA A 79 -10.33 17.33 -0.65
N LEU A 80 -9.33 16.53 -1.03
CA LEU A 80 -8.38 16.85 -2.09
C LEU A 80 -8.85 16.43 -3.49
N ASP A 81 -9.90 15.64 -3.62
CA ASP A 81 -10.29 14.95 -4.86
C ASP A 81 -10.34 15.84 -6.10
N LYS A 82 -10.87 17.06 -5.94
CA LYS A 82 -11.00 18.04 -7.03
C LYS A 82 -9.75 18.90 -7.26
N HIS A 83 -8.74 18.76 -6.41
CA HIS A 83 -7.57 19.64 -6.36
C HIS A 83 -6.26 18.96 -6.72
N ILE A 84 -6.26 17.62 -6.82
CA ILE A 84 -5.06 16.83 -7.10
C ILE A 84 -5.21 16.03 -8.40
N SER A 85 -4.08 15.76 -9.04
CA SER A 85 -4.04 14.90 -10.23
C SER A 85 -4.28 13.43 -9.88
N ALA A 86 -4.62 12.61 -10.88
CA ALA A 86 -4.70 11.16 -10.72
C ALA A 86 -3.36 10.55 -10.24
N GLN A 87 -2.22 11.13 -10.66
CA GLN A 87 -0.91 10.71 -10.21
C GLN A 87 -0.67 11.03 -8.72
N ASP A 88 -1.05 12.23 -8.26
CA ASP A 88 -0.98 12.60 -6.83
C ASP A 88 -1.82 11.66 -5.99
N ARG A 89 -3.05 11.38 -6.42
CA ARG A 89 -3.96 10.45 -5.75
C ARG A 89 -3.37 9.04 -5.66
N LYS A 90 -2.81 8.55 -6.77
CA LYS A 90 -2.14 7.24 -6.80
C LYS A 90 -0.96 7.18 -5.83
N GLN A 91 -0.19 8.25 -5.70
CA GLN A 91 0.92 8.33 -4.76
C GLN A 91 0.46 8.41 -3.30
N LEU A 92 -0.66 9.11 -3.01
CA LEU A 92 -1.28 9.06 -1.68
C LEU A 92 -1.78 7.65 -1.34
N PHE A 93 -2.43 6.96 -2.28
CA PHE A 93 -2.84 5.57 -2.08
C PHE A 93 -1.64 4.66 -1.77
N PHE A 94 -0.54 4.85 -2.48
CA PHE A 94 0.70 4.13 -2.21
C PHE A 94 1.22 4.40 -0.79
N LEU A 95 1.31 5.66 -0.39
CA LEU A 95 1.74 6.06 0.95
C LEU A 95 0.91 5.40 2.05
N PHE A 96 -0.42 5.50 1.98
CA PHE A 96 -1.30 4.91 2.98
C PHE A 96 -1.28 3.38 2.93
N THR A 97 -1.08 2.77 1.77
CA THR A 97 -0.89 1.32 1.65
C THR A 97 0.40 0.86 2.34
N CYS A 98 1.52 1.57 2.17
CA CYS A 98 2.78 1.28 2.86
C CYS A 98 2.64 1.44 4.38
N ARG A 99 1.96 2.48 4.85
CA ARG A 99 1.71 2.70 6.29
C ARG A 99 0.89 1.59 6.92
N ALA A 100 -0.12 1.10 6.22
CA ALA A 100 -0.97 0.00 6.71
C ALA A 100 -0.30 -1.38 6.58
N ASN A 101 0.74 -1.52 5.76
CA ASN A 101 1.42 -2.77 5.47
C ASN A 101 2.94 -2.59 5.61
N ALA A 102 3.45 -2.72 6.84
CA ALA A 102 4.87 -2.54 7.15
C ALA A 102 5.78 -3.34 6.20
N ILE A 103 5.41 -4.58 5.87
CA ILE A 103 6.18 -5.43 4.94
C ILE A 103 6.32 -4.81 3.53
N LEU A 104 5.31 -4.07 3.04
CA LEU A 104 5.40 -3.39 1.76
C LEU A 104 6.33 -2.17 1.87
N GLY A 105 6.19 -1.39 2.93
CA GLY A 105 7.06 -0.24 3.18
C GLY A 105 8.54 -0.64 3.29
N ASP A 106 8.83 -1.70 4.06
CA ASP A 106 10.18 -2.22 4.21
C ASP A 106 10.72 -2.81 2.90
N PHE A 107 9.92 -3.55 2.14
CA PHE A 107 10.31 -4.06 0.83
C PHE A 107 10.67 -2.94 -0.15
N VAL A 108 9.88 -1.87 -0.19
CA VAL A 108 10.17 -0.72 -1.05
C VAL A 108 11.46 -0.05 -0.63
N ARG A 109 11.68 0.17 0.68
CA ARG A 109 12.86 0.85 1.21
C ARG A 109 14.13 0.00 1.05
N GLU A 110 14.07 -1.29 1.41
CA GLU A 110 15.25 -2.15 1.50
C GLU A 110 15.61 -2.83 0.17
N VAL A 111 14.60 -3.21 -0.63
CA VAL A 111 14.82 -3.98 -1.87
C VAL A 111 14.62 -3.11 -3.11
N TYR A 112 13.39 -2.62 -3.34
CA TYR A 112 13.11 -1.86 -4.57
C TYR A 112 14.07 -0.67 -4.71
N TRP A 113 14.24 0.14 -3.68
CA TRP A 113 15.07 1.33 -3.72
C TRP A 113 16.56 1.02 -3.92
N SER A 114 17.05 -0.07 -3.32
CA SER A 114 18.42 -0.56 -3.53
C SER A 114 18.68 -0.93 -5.00
N TYR A 115 17.76 -1.67 -5.63
CA TYR A 115 17.84 -2.02 -7.04
C TYR A 115 17.71 -0.79 -7.95
N TYR A 116 16.81 0.12 -7.63
CA TYR A 116 16.63 1.37 -8.36
C TYR A 116 17.91 2.21 -8.36
N GLN A 117 18.51 2.45 -7.20
CA GLN A 117 19.76 3.22 -7.04
C GLN A 117 20.96 2.55 -7.74
N ALA A 118 21.00 1.24 -7.76
CA ALA A 118 22.02 0.47 -8.49
C ALA A 118 21.84 0.51 -10.01
N GLY A 119 20.79 1.15 -10.54
CA GLY A 119 20.48 1.18 -11.96
C GLY A 119 20.10 -0.18 -12.54
N SER A 120 19.62 -1.10 -11.69
CA SER A 120 19.20 -2.43 -12.13
C SER A 120 18.00 -2.33 -13.06
N PRO A 121 17.97 -3.04 -14.20
CA PRO A 121 16.87 -2.93 -15.16
C PRO A 121 15.58 -3.62 -14.67
N ALA A 122 15.71 -4.58 -13.77
CA ALA A 122 14.59 -5.40 -13.33
C ALA A 122 14.79 -5.96 -11.93
N LEU A 123 13.66 -6.33 -11.29
CA LEU A 123 13.61 -7.00 -9.99
C LEU A 123 12.97 -8.39 -10.16
N SER A 124 13.60 -9.41 -9.62
CA SER A 124 13.15 -10.80 -9.74
C SER A 124 12.20 -11.21 -8.64
N LYS A 125 11.39 -12.23 -8.91
CA LYS A 125 10.59 -12.88 -7.86
C LYS A 125 11.46 -13.47 -6.75
N GLN A 126 12.67 -13.94 -7.09
CA GLN A 126 13.61 -14.50 -6.11
C GLN A 126 14.06 -13.43 -5.11
N ALA A 127 14.41 -12.23 -5.55
CA ALA A 127 14.79 -11.14 -4.64
C ALA A 127 13.65 -10.78 -3.64
N ALA A 128 12.40 -10.79 -4.10
CA ALA A 128 11.26 -10.59 -3.20
C ALA A 128 11.07 -11.77 -2.24
N LEU A 129 11.33 -13.00 -2.68
CA LEU A 129 11.26 -14.20 -1.82
C LEU A 129 12.36 -14.19 -0.76
N ASP A 130 13.57 -13.81 -1.12
CA ASP A 130 14.71 -13.71 -0.19
C ASP A 130 14.43 -12.69 0.91
N PHE A 131 13.86 -11.52 0.55
CA PHE A 131 13.41 -10.52 1.52
C PHE A 131 12.35 -11.08 2.49
N VAL A 132 11.35 -11.80 1.98
CA VAL A 132 10.31 -12.40 2.83
C VAL A 132 10.88 -13.49 3.73
N GLN A 133 11.83 -14.29 3.25
CA GLN A 133 12.53 -15.31 4.05
C GLN A 133 13.35 -14.66 5.17
N ALA A 134 14.11 -13.61 4.85
CA ALA A 134 14.86 -12.82 5.83
C ALA A 134 13.92 -12.23 6.90
N SER A 135 12.80 -11.64 6.50
CA SER A 135 11.80 -11.08 7.42
C SER A 135 11.24 -12.12 8.42
N VAL A 136 11.03 -13.35 7.97
CA VAL A 136 10.59 -14.45 8.86
C VAL A 136 11.71 -14.91 9.78
N SER A 137 12.93 -15.06 9.28
CA SER A 137 14.08 -15.53 10.08
C SER A 137 14.53 -14.50 11.12
N GLU A 138 14.36 -13.21 10.84
CA GLU A 138 14.63 -12.08 11.75
C GLU A 138 13.52 -11.84 12.78
N GLY A 139 12.44 -12.62 12.74
CA GLY A 139 11.33 -12.48 13.67
C GLY A 139 10.47 -11.23 13.46
N LYS A 140 10.51 -10.63 12.24
CA LYS A 140 9.65 -9.49 11.88
C LYS A 140 8.18 -9.89 11.72
N THR A 141 7.86 -11.20 11.68
CA THR A 141 6.50 -11.73 11.59
C THR A 141 6.02 -12.24 12.95
N SER A 142 4.73 -12.08 13.25
CA SER A 142 4.14 -12.55 14.51
C SER A 142 4.10 -14.08 14.65
N VAL A 143 4.12 -14.80 13.52
CA VAL A 143 4.12 -16.26 13.43
C VAL A 143 5.00 -16.72 12.25
N PRO A 144 5.60 -17.92 12.31
CA PRO A 144 6.31 -18.47 11.16
C PRO A 144 5.38 -18.68 9.96
N TRP A 145 5.87 -18.35 8.75
CA TRP A 145 5.11 -18.56 7.52
C TRP A 145 5.59 -19.81 6.79
N SER A 146 4.65 -20.57 6.23
CA SER A 146 4.95 -21.68 5.34
C SER A 146 5.58 -21.17 4.03
N ASP A 147 6.29 -22.04 3.30
CA ASP A 147 6.93 -21.68 2.03
C ASP A 147 5.92 -21.23 0.98
N SER A 148 4.73 -21.82 0.96
CA SER A 148 3.64 -21.38 0.10
C SER A 148 3.15 -19.96 0.45
N THR A 149 3.09 -19.63 1.74
CA THR A 149 2.75 -18.27 2.20
C THR A 149 3.84 -17.27 1.82
N LYS A 150 5.11 -17.59 2.06
CA LYS A 150 6.25 -16.74 1.67
C LYS A 150 6.26 -16.46 0.17
N SER A 151 6.12 -17.50 -0.67
CA SER A 151 6.08 -17.34 -2.13
C SER A 151 4.90 -16.48 -2.60
N ARG A 152 3.74 -16.59 -1.94
CA ARG A 152 2.55 -15.80 -2.24
C ARG A 152 2.75 -14.34 -1.85
N ILE A 153 3.27 -14.08 -0.65
CA ILE A 153 3.57 -12.70 -0.20
C ILE A 153 4.61 -12.05 -1.10
N ALA A 154 5.69 -12.75 -1.48
CA ALA A 154 6.66 -12.23 -2.46
C ALA A 154 5.99 -11.80 -3.78
N SER A 155 5.06 -12.61 -4.29
CA SER A 155 4.28 -12.26 -5.50
C SER A 155 3.39 -11.03 -5.27
N TYR A 156 2.79 -10.88 -4.09
CA TYR A 156 1.95 -9.73 -3.76
C TYR A 156 2.75 -8.44 -3.61
N LEU A 157 3.95 -8.48 -3.04
CA LEU A 157 4.85 -7.33 -2.97
C LEU A 157 5.18 -6.79 -4.37
N LEU A 158 5.57 -7.68 -5.28
CA LEU A 158 5.85 -7.31 -6.67
C LEU A 158 4.59 -6.79 -7.39
N GLY A 159 3.43 -7.41 -7.15
CA GLY A 159 2.16 -6.97 -7.71
C GLY A 159 1.76 -5.58 -7.21
N ALA A 160 1.83 -5.34 -5.91
CA ALA A 160 1.54 -4.02 -5.34
C ALA A 160 2.47 -2.93 -5.90
N CYS A 161 3.77 -3.21 -6.00
CA CYS A 161 4.71 -2.27 -6.62
C CYS A 161 4.35 -1.97 -8.09
N ALA A 162 3.85 -2.96 -8.84
CA ALA A 162 3.40 -2.75 -10.22
C ALA A 162 2.12 -1.91 -10.28
N ASP A 163 1.13 -2.20 -9.44
CA ASP A 163 -0.12 -1.43 -9.40
C ASP A 163 0.15 0.07 -9.13
N PHE A 164 1.13 0.36 -8.28
CA PHE A 164 1.55 1.74 -8.00
C PHE A 164 2.54 2.33 -8.99
N GLY A 165 2.98 1.55 -9.99
CA GLY A 165 3.84 2.03 -11.07
C GLY A 165 5.33 2.10 -10.74
N LEU A 166 5.78 1.36 -9.71
CA LEU A 166 7.20 1.20 -9.42
C LEU A 166 7.82 0.08 -10.26
N LEU A 167 7.02 -0.90 -10.63
CA LEU A 167 7.44 -2.03 -11.47
C LEU A 167 6.50 -2.18 -12.67
N GLY A 168 7.02 -2.64 -13.77
CA GLY A 168 6.25 -3.00 -14.96
C GLY A 168 5.67 -4.41 -14.90
N ASP A 169 5.19 -4.90 -16.04
CA ASP A 169 4.59 -6.21 -16.17
C ASP A 169 5.58 -7.35 -15.90
N MET A 170 5.03 -8.47 -15.43
CA MET A 170 5.83 -9.68 -15.21
C MET A 170 6.23 -10.32 -16.55
N ARG A 171 7.54 -10.47 -16.75
CA ARG A 171 8.11 -11.18 -17.90
C ARG A 171 9.20 -12.14 -17.44
N SER A 172 9.05 -13.42 -17.76
CA SER A 172 10.07 -14.45 -17.43
C SER A 172 10.53 -14.45 -15.97
N GLY A 173 9.60 -14.21 -15.01
CA GLY A 173 9.91 -14.22 -13.58
C GLY A 173 10.54 -12.94 -13.04
N THR A 174 10.63 -11.89 -13.86
CA THR A 174 11.13 -10.56 -13.48
C THR A 174 10.12 -9.46 -13.83
N ARG A 175 10.23 -8.30 -13.18
CA ARG A 175 9.52 -7.08 -13.54
C ARG A 175 10.52 -5.97 -13.81
N SER A 176 10.33 -5.20 -14.88
CA SER A 176 11.14 -4.00 -15.12
C SER A 176 11.00 -3.01 -13.96
N ILE A 177 12.06 -2.32 -13.63
CA ILE A 177 12.03 -1.21 -12.67
C ILE A 177 11.64 0.04 -13.44
N GLU A 178 10.53 0.64 -13.04
CA GLU A 178 10.01 1.83 -13.71
C GLU A 178 10.52 3.11 -13.02
N PRO A 179 10.78 4.19 -13.78
CA PRO A 179 11.20 5.46 -13.20
C PRO A 179 10.11 6.03 -12.28
N PHE A 180 10.33 5.99 -10.99
CA PHE A 180 9.42 6.61 -10.02
C PHE A 180 9.75 8.10 -9.86
N ARG A 181 8.78 8.95 -10.17
CA ARG A 181 8.90 10.40 -9.97
C ARG A 181 7.86 10.86 -8.95
N GLN A 182 8.33 11.23 -7.79
CA GLN A 182 7.48 11.85 -6.78
C GLN A 182 6.97 13.20 -7.30
N THR A 183 5.65 13.42 -7.20
CA THR A 183 5.06 14.72 -7.57
C THR A 183 5.41 15.77 -6.52
N ARG A 184 5.41 17.04 -6.94
CA ARG A 184 5.63 18.16 -6.01
C ARG A 184 4.59 18.14 -4.89
N PHE A 185 3.32 17.89 -5.23
CA PHE A 185 2.23 17.79 -4.26
C PHE A 185 2.53 16.72 -3.20
N THR A 186 2.83 15.48 -3.62
CA THR A 186 3.09 14.37 -2.69
C THR A 186 4.32 14.63 -1.82
N ALA A 187 5.39 15.22 -2.38
CA ALA A 187 6.57 15.59 -1.61
C ALA A 187 6.23 16.64 -0.53
N THR A 188 5.48 17.69 -0.90
CA THR A 188 5.05 18.73 0.03
C THR A 188 4.13 18.16 1.10
N PHE A 189 3.14 17.35 0.69
CA PHE A 189 2.24 16.67 1.63
C PHE A 189 3.02 15.82 2.65
N LEU A 190 3.95 14.99 2.19
CA LEU A 190 4.73 14.12 3.07
C LEU A 190 5.58 14.91 4.05
N ALA A 191 6.22 16.00 3.61
CA ALA A 191 7.00 16.86 4.50
C ALA A 191 6.13 17.47 5.62
N HIS A 192 4.97 18.03 5.28
CA HIS A 192 4.03 18.55 6.27
C HIS A 192 3.49 17.47 7.19
N ASP A 193 3.08 16.32 6.66
CA ASP A 193 2.54 15.22 7.47
C ASP A 193 3.58 14.69 8.47
N LEU A 194 4.84 14.54 8.06
CA LEU A 194 5.93 14.13 8.96
C LEU A 194 6.20 15.20 10.04
N HIS A 195 6.20 16.49 9.67
CA HIS A 195 6.33 17.58 10.62
C HIS A 195 5.20 17.56 11.67
N PHE A 196 3.94 17.44 11.23
CA PHE A 196 2.80 17.36 12.15
C PHE A 196 2.77 16.09 13.00
N ARG A 197 3.45 15.02 12.57
CA ARG A 197 3.70 13.83 13.39
C ARG A 197 4.86 14.00 14.38
N GLY A 198 5.41 15.21 14.49
CA GLY A 198 6.41 15.58 15.49
C GLY A 198 7.88 15.42 15.05
N LEU A 199 8.14 15.18 13.77
CA LEU A 199 9.52 15.18 13.28
C LEU A 199 10.04 16.62 13.15
N SER A 200 11.31 16.86 13.57
CA SER A 200 11.97 18.12 13.30
C SER A 200 12.25 18.30 11.80
N ASP A 201 12.43 19.54 11.34
CA ASP A 201 12.71 19.84 9.93
C ASP A 201 13.93 19.06 9.39
N MET A 202 14.99 18.95 10.20
CA MET A 202 16.16 18.14 9.85
C MET A 202 15.85 16.64 9.76
N ALA A 203 14.97 16.14 10.62
CA ALA A 203 14.53 14.75 10.56
C ALA A 203 13.62 14.51 9.35
N VAL A 204 12.79 15.47 8.96
CA VAL A 204 11.95 15.40 7.74
C VAL A 204 12.82 15.32 6.49
N VAL A 205 13.85 16.18 6.37
CA VAL A 205 14.76 16.19 5.21
C VAL A 205 15.56 14.90 5.10
N ASN A 206 15.93 14.28 6.21
CA ASN A 206 16.72 13.05 6.26
C ASN A 206 15.86 11.79 6.47
N HIS A 207 14.54 11.91 6.39
CA HIS A 207 13.62 10.76 6.57
C HIS A 207 13.74 9.80 5.38
N GLN A 208 13.98 8.52 5.70
CA GLN A 208 14.06 7.42 4.72
C GLN A 208 12.71 6.75 4.51
#